data_a6db89acd334cd953c24a7155911d8ea
#
_entry.id   a6db89acd334cd953c24a7155911d8ea
#
_cell.length_a   1.000
_cell.length_b   1.000
_cell.length_c   1.000
_cell.angle_alpha   90.00
_cell.angle_beta   90.00
_cell.angle_gamma   90.00
#
_symmetry.space_group_name_H-M   'P 1'
#
loop_
_entity.id
_entity.type
_entity.pdbx_description
1 polymer ?
#
loop_
_entity_poly.entity_id
_entity_poly.type
_entity_poly.pdbx_seq_one_letter_code
_entity_poly.pdbx_strand_id
1 'polypeptide(L)'
;AALAIYGFNYLGDWSDLKRFGVFAGSAILGYKGADIYVNNLISKRTDLIRKGLPDAIDLLVICAEAGLTVDTAFARVSKELGSAYPELADEFSLTSIELGFLTERRQAFENLAYRVALDHVKGVVTTMIQTEKYGTPLASSLRVLSAEFRNDRMMRAEEKAARLPAIMTIPLILFILPTLFIVILGPAACSISDAML
;
A
#
# COMPACT_ATOMS: atom_id res chain seq x y z
N ALA A 1 12.66 24.62 9.11
CA ALA A 1 11.76 24.59 10.28
C ALA A 1 12.54 24.92 11.57
N ALA A 2 13.60 24.16 11.96
CA ALA A 2 14.35 24.39 13.20
C ALA A 2 14.97 25.79 13.31
N LEU A 3 15.54 26.33 12.22
CA LEU A 3 16.09 27.70 12.16
C LEU A 3 15.01 28.78 12.30
N ALA A 4 13.81 28.57 11.76
CA ALA A 4 12.70 29.52 11.89
C ALA A 4 12.14 29.54 13.32
N ILE A 5 12.05 28.40 13.96
CA ILE A 5 11.60 28.27 15.36
C ILE A 5 12.66 28.83 16.31
N TYR A 6 13.94 28.65 16.01
CA TYR A 6 15.05 29.25 16.77
C TYR A 6 15.02 30.77 16.67
N GLY A 7 14.84 31.34 15.47
CA GLY A 7 14.72 32.79 15.24
C GLY A 7 13.51 33.41 15.95
N PHE A 8 12.35 32.72 15.93
CA PHE A 8 11.14 33.15 16.63
C PHE A 8 11.32 33.11 18.16
N ASN A 9 12.06 32.12 18.66
CA ASN A 9 12.32 31.94 20.08
C ASN A 9 13.36 32.96 20.61
N TYR A 10 14.23 33.50 19.75
CA TYR A 10 15.20 34.53 20.11
C TYR A 10 14.54 35.89 20.39
N LEU A 11 13.34 36.13 19.85
CA LEU A 11 12.57 37.36 20.04
C LEU A 11 11.67 37.36 21.29
N GLY A 12 11.57 36.21 22.02
CA GLY A 12 10.73 36.08 23.21
C GLY A 12 11.54 35.97 24.51
N ASP A 13 11.07 36.62 25.56
CA ASP A 13 11.65 36.63 26.93
C ASP A 13 11.34 35.31 27.68
N TRP A 14 11.80 34.18 27.15
CA TRP A 14 11.53 32.86 27.72
C TRP A 14 12.73 32.31 28.49
N SER A 15 12.46 31.59 29.58
CA SER A 15 13.51 30.93 30.38
C SER A 15 14.29 29.92 29.53
N ASP A 16 15.59 29.78 29.76
CA ASP A 16 16.50 28.89 28.97
C ASP A 16 16.04 27.44 28.88
N LEU A 17 15.38 26.93 29.93
CA LEU A 17 14.78 25.59 29.97
C LEU A 17 13.69 25.40 28.90
N LYS A 18 12.84 26.44 28.70
CA LYS A 18 11.78 26.40 27.67
C LYS A 18 12.36 26.47 26.26
N ARG A 19 13.42 27.27 26.06
CA ARG A 19 14.15 27.37 24.79
C ARG A 19 14.74 26.02 24.40
N PHE A 20 15.37 25.34 25.34
CA PHE A 20 15.94 24.01 25.11
C PHE A 20 14.86 22.98 24.77
N GLY A 21 13.70 23.00 25.46
CA GLY A 21 12.57 22.13 25.17
C GLY A 21 11.99 22.31 23.77
N VAL A 22 11.82 23.56 23.33
CA VAL A 22 11.29 23.87 21.98
C VAL A 22 12.29 23.48 20.90
N PHE A 23 13.59 23.70 21.13
CA PHE A 23 14.64 23.27 20.19
C PHE A 23 14.69 21.75 20.05
N ALA A 24 14.71 21.02 21.15
CA ALA A 24 14.70 19.57 21.15
C ALA A 24 13.42 19.01 20.50
N GLY A 25 12.26 19.58 20.81
CA GLY A 25 10.97 19.20 20.21
C GLY A 25 10.95 19.43 18.70
N SER A 26 11.48 20.58 18.22
CA SER A 26 11.53 20.88 16.78
C SER A 26 12.51 19.98 16.01
N ALA A 27 13.62 19.58 16.64
CA ALA A 27 14.57 18.63 16.05
C ALA A 27 13.94 17.23 15.91
N ILE A 28 13.23 16.75 16.94
CA ILE A 28 12.53 15.46 16.91
C ILE A 28 11.41 15.48 15.88
N LEU A 29 10.61 16.53 15.81
CA LEU A 29 9.54 16.70 14.81
C LEU A 29 10.09 16.78 13.38
N GLY A 30 11.22 17.45 13.18
CA GLY A 30 11.89 17.54 11.87
C GLY A 30 12.40 16.17 11.41
N TYR A 31 13.02 15.41 12.30
CA TYR A 31 13.50 14.05 12.01
C TYR A 31 12.34 13.09 11.69
N LYS A 32 11.33 13.05 12.55
CA LYS A 32 10.13 12.22 12.33
C LYS A 32 9.34 12.64 11.09
N GLY A 33 9.26 13.93 10.79
CA GLY A 33 8.59 14.44 9.60
C GLY A 33 9.23 13.95 8.30
N ALA A 34 10.56 13.89 8.24
CA ALA A 34 11.27 13.34 7.10
C ALA A 34 10.98 11.85 6.89
N ASP A 35 11.02 11.05 7.96
CA ASP A 35 10.70 9.62 7.90
C ASP A 35 9.27 9.37 7.44
N ILE A 36 8.30 10.12 7.97
CA ILE A 36 6.89 10.00 7.57
C ILE A 36 6.71 10.35 6.09
N TYR A 37 7.39 11.41 5.62
CA TYR A 37 7.30 11.82 4.22
C TYR A 37 7.87 10.75 3.28
N VAL A 38 9.06 10.23 3.58
CA VAL A 38 9.71 9.17 2.77
C VAL A 38 8.87 7.88 2.78
N ASN A 39 8.40 7.45 3.95
CA ASN A 39 7.55 6.26 4.07
C ASN A 39 6.24 6.41 3.29
N ASN A 40 5.64 7.60 3.28
CA ASN A 40 4.43 7.87 2.51
C ASN A 40 4.68 7.81 0.99
N LEU A 41 5.84 8.29 0.51
CA LEU A 41 6.23 8.16 -0.89
C LEU A 41 6.46 6.69 -1.28
N ILE A 42 7.17 5.93 -0.45
CA ILE A 42 7.39 4.50 -0.65
C ILE A 42 6.05 3.76 -0.70
N SER A 43 5.16 4.01 0.25
CA SER A 43 3.83 3.38 0.28
C SER A 43 3.01 3.69 -0.97
N LYS A 44 3.02 4.94 -1.45
CA LYS A 44 2.33 5.30 -2.69
C LYS A 44 2.88 4.56 -3.90
N ARG A 45 4.22 4.52 -4.07
CA ARG A 45 4.86 3.77 -5.15
C ARG A 45 4.52 2.28 -5.09
N THR A 46 4.62 1.70 -3.90
CA THR A 46 4.30 0.29 -3.66
C THR A 46 2.84 -0.05 -4.00
N ASP A 47 1.90 0.85 -3.65
CA ASP A 47 0.49 0.67 -3.99
C ASP A 47 0.22 0.77 -5.50
N LEU A 48 0.92 1.64 -6.23
CA LEU A 48 0.82 1.73 -7.68
C LEU A 48 1.34 0.45 -8.35
N ILE A 49 2.50 -0.06 -7.92
CA ILE A 49 3.05 -1.34 -8.39
C ILE A 49 2.07 -2.49 -8.10
N ARG A 50 1.52 -2.56 -6.88
CA ARG A 50 0.54 -3.60 -6.49
C ARG A 50 -0.70 -3.61 -7.37
N LYS A 51 -1.18 -2.44 -7.77
CA LYS A 51 -2.37 -2.31 -8.64
C LYS A 51 -2.10 -2.80 -10.06
N GLY A 52 -0.91 -2.54 -10.60
CA GLY A 52 -0.53 -2.94 -11.95
C GLY A 52 -0.06 -4.39 -12.07
N LEU A 53 0.33 -5.02 -10.96
CA LEU A 53 0.95 -6.34 -10.98
C LEU A 53 0.08 -7.45 -11.62
N PRO A 54 -1.24 -7.55 -11.35
CA PRO A 54 -2.08 -8.55 -12.02
C PRO A 54 -2.10 -8.39 -13.54
N ASP A 55 -2.24 -7.16 -14.01
CA ASP A 55 -2.28 -6.87 -15.44
C ASP A 55 -0.92 -7.19 -16.10
N ALA A 56 0.18 -6.93 -15.39
CA ALA A 56 1.53 -7.30 -15.82
C ALA A 56 1.71 -8.82 -15.95
N ILE A 57 1.22 -9.59 -14.97
CA ILE A 57 1.31 -11.05 -15.01
C ILE A 57 0.45 -11.61 -16.14
N ASP A 58 -0.74 -11.07 -16.38
CA ASP A 58 -1.56 -11.48 -17.51
C ASP A 58 -0.84 -11.27 -18.85
N LEU A 59 -0.16 -10.14 -19.03
CA LEU A 59 0.66 -9.87 -20.21
C LEU A 59 1.86 -10.83 -20.31
N LEU A 60 2.51 -11.15 -19.18
CA LEU A 60 3.58 -12.14 -19.15
C LEU A 60 3.09 -13.54 -19.53
N VAL A 61 1.88 -13.93 -19.11
CA VAL A 61 1.27 -15.20 -19.54
C VAL A 61 1.08 -15.23 -21.05
N ILE A 62 0.51 -14.18 -21.63
CA ILE A 62 0.33 -14.06 -23.08
C ILE A 62 1.67 -14.15 -23.84
N CYS A 63 2.71 -13.46 -23.36
CA CYS A 63 4.04 -13.51 -23.93
C CYS A 63 4.66 -14.92 -23.85
N ALA A 64 4.48 -15.60 -22.70
CA ALA A 64 4.98 -16.96 -22.49
C ALA A 64 4.25 -17.99 -23.38
N GLU A 65 2.93 -17.83 -23.58
CA GLU A 65 2.11 -18.65 -24.47
C GLU A 65 2.48 -18.43 -25.95
N ALA A 66 2.88 -17.20 -26.31
CA ALA A 66 3.40 -16.89 -27.63
C ALA A 66 4.83 -17.41 -27.86
N GLY A 67 5.45 -18.05 -26.85
CA GLY A 67 6.80 -18.61 -26.94
C GLY A 67 7.93 -17.60 -26.84
N LEU A 68 7.68 -16.40 -26.33
CA LEU A 68 8.73 -15.41 -26.11
C LEU A 68 9.64 -15.86 -24.96
N THR A 69 10.93 -15.52 -25.08
CA THR A 69 11.88 -15.70 -23.97
C THR A 69 11.52 -14.77 -22.82
N VAL A 70 11.89 -15.14 -21.61
CA VAL A 70 11.57 -14.35 -20.39
C VAL A 70 12.08 -12.91 -20.54
N ASP A 71 13.27 -12.72 -21.05
CA ASP A 71 13.90 -11.39 -21.22
C ASP A 71 13.09 -10.51 -22.17
N THR A 72 12.70 -11.08 -23.33
CA THR A 72 11.87 -10.37 -24.31
C THR A 72 10.45 -10.15 -23.82
N ALA A 73 9.91 -11.06 -23.00
CA ALA A 73 8.62 -10.90 -22.37
C ALA A 73 8.62 -9.72 -21.38
N PHE A 74 9.61 -9.63 -20.49
CA PHE A 74 9.75 -8.49 -19.57
C PHE A 74 9.93 -7.17 -20.33
N ALA A 75 10.77 -7.13 -21.37
CA ALA A 75 10.96 -5.95 -22.20
C ALA A 75 9.66 -5.53 -22.93
N ARG A 76 8.88 -6.49 -23.42
CA ARG A 76 7.60 -6.21 -24.09
C ARG A 76 6.56 -5.67 -23.11
N VAL A 77 6.39 -6.34 -21.99
CA VAL A 77 5.43 -5.98 -20.95
C VAL A 77 5.75 -4.61 -20.35
N SER A 78 7.03 -4.27 -20.12
CA SER A 78 7.42 -2.96 -19.63
C SER A 78 6.96 -1.82 -20.57
N LYS A 79 7.06 -2.03 -21.89
CA LYS A 79 6.59 -1.04 -22.88
C LYS A 79 5.07 -0.86 -22.87
N GLU A 80 4.33 -1.96 -22.77
CA GLU A 80 2.86 -1.92 -22.73
C GLU A 80 2.33 -1.27 -21.44
N LEU A 81 3.00 -1.54 -20.32
CA LEU A 81 2.60 -0.99 -19.01
C LEU A 81 3.02 0.47 -18.82
N GLY A 82 3.95 0.99 -19.60
CA GLY A 82 4.54 2.32 -19.40
C GLY A 82 3.53 3.47 -19.32
N SER A 83 2.41 3.36 -20.04
CA SER A 83 1.35 4.37 -20.04
C SER A 83 0.41 4.28 -18.83
N ALA A 84 0.16 3.08 -18.31
CA ALA A 84 -0.80 2.84 -17.24
C ALA A 84 -0.14 2.73 -15.85
N TYR A 85 1.04 2.10 -15.78
CA TYR A 85 1.75 1.79 -14.54
C TYR A 85 3.26 2.05 -14.70
N PRO A 86 3.70 3.32 -14.80
CA PRO A 86 5.09 3.66 -15.08
C PRO A 86 6.06 3.10 -14.05
N GLU A 87 5.71 3.10 -12.76
CA GLU A 87 6.58 2.59 -11.68
C GLU A 87 6.87 1.09 -11.83
N LEU A 88 5.89 0.30 -12.27
CA LEU A 88 6.06 -1.12 -12.52
C LEU A 88 6.81 -1.36 -13.83
N ALA A 89 6.54 -0.56 -14.86
CA ALA A 89 7.23 -0.62 -16.14
C ALA A 89 8.74 -0.38 -16.00
N ASP A 90 9.13 0.59 -15.17
CA ASP A 90 10.54 0.86 -14.87
C ASP A 90 11.25 -0.33 -14.24
N GLU A 91 10.60 -0.97 -13.23
CA GLU A 91 11.16 -2.16 -12.58
C GLU A 91 11.28 -3.36 -13.55
N PHE A 92 10.28 -3.56 -14.41
CA PHE A 92 10.32 -4.63 -15.42
C PHE A 92 11.35 -4.36 -16.52
N SER A 93 11.49 -3.11 -16.94
CA SER A 93 12.53 -2.69 -17.87
C SER A 93 13.94 -2.95 -17.31
N LEU A 94 14.16 -2.55 -16.05
CA LEU A 94 15.42 -2.79 -15.37
C LEU A 94 15.71 -4.30 -15.23
N THR A 95 14.70 -5.09 -14.86
CA THR A 95 14.85 -6.54 -14.75
C THR A 95 15.16 -7.20 -16.09
N SER A 96 14.55 -6.73 -17.19
CA SER A 96 14.86 -7.20 -18.55
C SER A 96 16.33 -6.95 -18.90
N ILE A 97 16.86 -5.77 -18.56
CA ILE A 97 18.27 -5.42 -18.77
C ILE A 97 19.16 -6.34 -17.91
N GLU A 98 18.83 -6.50 -16.62
CA GLU A 98 19.59 -7.38 -15.71
C GLU A 98 19.62 -8.84 -16.22
N LEU A 99 18.50 -9.36 -16.74
CA LEU A 99 18.42 -10.70 -17.32
C LEU A 99 19.32 -10.87 -18.56
N GLY A 100 19.54 -9.79 -19.32
CA GLY A 100 20.43 -9.80 -20.50
C GLY A 100 21.91 -9.67 -20.14
N PHE A 101 22.25 -9.03 -19.01
CA PHE A 101 23.64 -8.76 -18.64
C PHE A 101 24.22 -9.69 -17.58
N LEU A 102 23.37 -10.19 -16.65
CA LEU A 102 23.84 -11.04 -15.55
C LEU A 102 24.03 -12.49 -16.03
N THR A 103 25.11 -13.10 -15.61
CA THR A 103 25.39 -14.52 -15.89
C THR A 103 24.39 -15.43 -15.18
N GLU A 104 23.97 -15.05 -13.96
CA GLU A 104 22.96 -15.77 -13.20
C GLU A 104 21.62 -15.04 -13.26
N ARG A 105 20.68 -15.57 -14.02
CA ARG A 105 19.33 -15.04 -14.19
C ARG A 105 18.56 -14.96 -12.85
N ARG A 106 18.82 -15.91 -11.98
CA ARG A 106 18.26 -15.95 -10.62
C ARG A 106 18.53 -14.65 -9.87
N GLN A 107 19.73 -14.08 -10.00
CA GLN A 107 20.10 -12.83 -9.33
C GLN A 107 19.25 -11.65 -9.81
N ALA A 108 18.94 -11.57 -11.10
CA ALA A 108 18.05 -10.53 -11.62
C ALA A 108 16.65 -10.58 -10.99
N PHE A 109 16.09 -11.77 -10.81
CA PHE A 109 14.81 -11.95 -10.15
C PHE A 109 14.86 -11.61 -8.67
N GLU A 110 15.91 -12.03 -7.95
CA GLU A 110 16.10 -11.68 -6.55
C GLU A 110 16.26 -10.17 -6.35
N ASN A 111 16.95 -9.48 -7.25
CA ASN A 111 17.06 -8.02 -7.26
C ASN A 111 15.69 -7.35 -7.43
N LEU A 112 14.84 -7.85 -8.33
CA LEU A 112 13.48 -7.36 -8.50
C LEU A 112 12.68 -7.51 -7.19
N ALA A 113 12.73 -8.69 -6.55
CA ALA A 113 12.03 -8.93 -5.29
C ALA A 113 12.54 -8.03 -4.16
N TYR A 114 13.84 -7.73 -4.14
CA TYR A 114 14.45 -6.84 -3.16
C TYR A 114 14.02 -5.37 -3.37
N ARG A 115 14.03 -4.88 -4.61
CA ARG A 115 13.67 -3.48 -4.93
C ARG A 115 12.20 -3.19 -4.66
N VAL A 116 11.31 -4.10 -5.05
CA VAL A 116 9.86 -3.88 -4.95
C VAL A 116 9.33 -4.21 -3.56
N ALA A 117 9.95 -5.16 -2.84
CA ALA A 117 9.63 -5.57 -1.46
C ALA A 117 8.14 -5.89 -1.20
N LEU A 118 7.40 -6.36 -2.22
CA LEU A 118 6.02 -6.84 -2.13
C LEU A 118 5.97 -8.37 -2.08
N ASP A 119 5.15 -8.93 -1.21
CA ASP A 119 5.01 -10.39 -1.07
C ASP A 119 4.48 -11.04 -2.36
N HIS A 120 3.58 -10.35 -3.07
CA HIS A 120 3.10 -10.78 -4.39
C HIS A 120 4.24 -10.88 -5.43
N VAL A 121 5.17 -9.91 -5.44
CA VAL A 121 6.33 -9.93 -6.34
C VAL A 121 7.30 -11.04 -5.95
N LYS A 122 7.50 -11.29 -4.67
CA LYS A 122 8.29 -12.43 -4.19
C LYS A 122 7.69 -13.76 -4.66
N GLY A 123 6.36 -13.90 -4.64
CA GLY A 123 5.66 -15.06 -5.19
C GLY A 123 5.95 -15.27 -6.68
N VAL A 124 5.85 -14.21 -7.48
CA VAL A 124 6.19 -14.22 -8.91
C VAL A 124 7.64 -14.64 -9.12
N VAL A 125 8.57 -14.00 -8.43
CA VAL A 125 10.01 -14.27 -8.51
C VAL A 125 10.32 -15.72 -8.13
N THR A 126 9.75 -16.22 -7.06
CA THR A 126 9.94 -17.62 -6.64
C THR A 126 9.44 -18.58 -7.71
N THR A 127 8.28 -18.31 -8.30
CA THR A 127 7.73 -19.12 -9.39
C THR A 127 8.62 -19.09 -10.63
N MET A 128 9.15 -17.91 -10.99
CA MET A 128 10.09 -17.77 -12.11
C MET A 128 11.38 -18.60 -11.91
N ILE A 129 12.00 -18.48 -10.73
CA ILE A 129 13.21 -19.22 -10.37
C ILE A 129 12.95 -20.73 -10.37
N GLN A 130 11.82 -21.17 -9.83
CA GLN A 130 11.45 -22.60 -9.84
C GLN A 130 11.21 -23.13 -11.24
N THR A 131 10.56 -22.35 -12.09
CA THR A 131 10.28 -22.72 -13.48
C THR A 131 11.58 -22.86 -14.29
N GLU A 132 12.53 -21.96 -14.12
CA GLU A 132 13.85 -22.09 -14.75
C GLU A 132 14.62 -23.33 -14.26
N LYS A 133 14.58 -23.61 -12.96
CA LYS A 133 15.32 -24.72 -12.36
C LYS A 133 14.76 -26.08 -12.75
N TYR A 134 13.43 -26.21 -12.83
CA TYR A 134 12.76 -27.51 -13.03
C TYR A 134 12.21 -27.70 -14.45
N GLY A 135 12.30 -26.70 -15.32
CA GLY A 135 11.83 -26.79 -16.70
C GLY A 135 10.31 -26.92 -16.83
N THR A 136 9.56 -26.52 -15.80
CA THR A 136 8.09 -26.54 -15.84
C THR A 136 7.59 -25.47 -16.83
N PRO A 137 6.40 -25.68 -17.48
CA PRO A 137 5.87 -24.68 -18.41
C PRO A 137 5.61 -23.35 -17.69
N LEU A 138 6.37 -22.33 -18.04
CA LEU A 138 6.27 -20.98 -17.43
C LEU A 138 4.85 -20.42 -17.52
N ALA A 139 4.22 -20.58 -18.68
CA ALA A 139 2.87 -20.08 -18.92
C ALA A 139 1.83 -20.67 -17.95
N SER A 140 1.91 -21.96 -17.63
CA SER A 140 0.97 -22.60 -16.72
C SER A 140 1.14 -22.11 -15.28
N SER A 141 2.38 -21.94 -14.82
CA SER A 141 2.70 -21.44 -13.48
C SER A 141 2.26 -19.99 -13.29
N LEU A 142 2.50 -19.16 -14.30
CA LEU A 142 2.06 -17.76 -14.31
C LEU A 142 0.54 -17.62 -14.38
N ARG A 143 -0.15 -18.52 -15.11
CA ARG A 143 -1.61 -18.54 -15.20
C ARG A 143 -2.26 -18.79 -13.84
N VAL A 144 -1.72 -19.72 -13.06
CA VAL A 144 -2.20 -19.98 -11.68
C VAL A 144 -2.02 -18.72 -10.82
N LEU A 145 -0.87 -18.07 -10.92
CA LEU A 145 -0.56 -16.85 -10.16
C LEU A 145 -1.47 -15.68 -10.57
N SER A 146 -1.75 -15.51 -11.87
CA SER A 146 -2.69 -14.52 -12.37
C SER A 146 -4.09 -14.74 -11.81
N ALA A 147 -4.58 -15.99 -11.79
CA ALA A 147 -5.87 -16.33 -11.22
C ALA A 147 -5.94 -16.01 -9.71
N GLU A 148 -4.86 -16.30 -8.97
CA GLU A 148 -4.72 -15.97 -7.55
C GLU A 148 -4.81 -14.46 -7.31
N PHE A 149 -4.08 -13.65 -8.09
CA PHE A 149 -4.11 -12.19 -7.93
C PHE A 149 -5.47 -11.57 -8.27
N ARG A 150 -6.18 -12.12 -9.26
CA ARG A 150 -7.55 -11.69 -9.56
C ARG A 150 -8.49 -12.02 -8.39
N ASN A 151 -8.36 -13.21 -7.82
CA ASN A 151 -9.15 -13.61 -6.67
C ASN A 151 -8.85 -12.72 -5.44
N ASP A 152 -7.60 -12.43 -5.18
CA ASP A 152 -7.17 -11.51 -4.11
C ASP A 152 -7.78 -10.11 -4.27
N ARG A 153 -7.84 -9.62 -5.51
CA ARG A 153 -8.47 -8.32 -5.82
C ARG A 153 -9.97 -8.35 -5.53
N MET A 154 -10.66 -9.46 -5.87
CA MET A 154 -12.07 -9.67 -5.59
C MET A 154 -12.34 -9.73 -4.08
N MET A 155 -11.58 -10.54 -3.35
CA MET A 155 -11.71 -10.68 -1.90
C MET A 155 -11.52 -9.35 -1.16
N ARG A 156 -10.57 -8.53 -1.58
CA ARG A 156 -10.38 -7.17 -1.01
C ARG A 156 -11.55 -6.23 -1.30
N ALA A 157 -12.18 -6.36 -2.46
CA ALA A 157 -13.37 -5.60 -2.79
C ALA A 157 -14.57 -6.03 -1.92
N GLU A 158 -14.74 -7.34 -1.74
CA GLU A 158 -15.76 -7.93 -0.87
C GLU A 158 -15.54 -7.54 0.61
N GLU A 159 -14.30 -7.59 1.10
CA GLU A 159 -13.96 -7.16 2.45
C GLU A 159 -14.33 -5.69 2.70
N LYS A 160 -14.05 -4.80 1.73
CA LYS A 160 -14.45 -3.40 1.81
C LYS A 160 -15.97 -3.26 1.81
N ALA A 161 -16.67 -4.00 0.96
CA ALA A 161 -18.12 -3.99 0.90
C ALA A 161 -18.75 -4.51 2.20
N ALA A 162 -18.19 -5.56 2.80
CA ALA A 162 -18.66 -6.11 4.06
C ALA A 162 -18.50 -5.17 5.27
N ARG A 163 -17.56 -4.24 5.21
CA ARG A 163 -17.37 -3.21 6.26
C ARG A 163 -18.38 -2.06 6.18
N LEU A 164 -19.00 -1.82 5.03
CA LEU A 164 -19.92 -0.69 4.83
C LEU A 164 -21.13 -0.73 5.77
N PRO A 165 -21.84 -1.86 5.97
CA PRO A 165 -22.97 -1.92 6.90
C PRO A 165 -22.57 -1.58 8.33
N ALA A 166 -21.40 -2.05 8.78
CA ALA A 166 -20.92 -1.75 10.13
C ALA A 166 -20.63 -0.26 10.33
N ILE A 167 -20.07 0.42 9.34
CA ILE A 167 -19.79 1.87 9.41
C ILE A 167 -21.08 2.67 9.41
N MET A 168 -22.13 2.23 8.69
CA MET A 168 -23.43 2.90 8.67
C MET A 168 -24.24 2.68 9.98
N THR A 169 -23.96 1.60 10.71
CA THR A 169 -24.65 1.28 11.96
C THR A 169 -24.21 2.20 13.11
N ILE A 170 -22.95 2.65 13.13
CA ILE A 170 -22.39 3.51 14.17
C ILE A 170 -23.17 4.84 14.32
N PRO A 171 -23.35 5.66 13.25
CA PRO A 171 -24.11 6.89 13.37
C PRO A 171 -25.58 6.65 13.68
N LEU A 172 -26.15 5.54 13.19
CA LEU A 172 -27.53 5.17 13.48
C LEU A 172 -27.74 4.94 14.98
N ILE A 173 -26.88 4.16 15.61
CA ILE A 173 -26.94 3.90 17.06
C ILE A 173 -26.72 5.22 17.83
N LEU A 174 -25.76 6.05 17.41
CA LEU A 174 -25.44 7.31 18.09
C LEU A 174 -26.62 8.29 18.10
N PHE A 175 -27.46 8.29 17.06
CA PHE A 175 -28.61 9.17 16.94
C PHE A 175 -29.88 8.56 17.54
N ILE A 176 -30.12 7.26 17.36
CA ILE A 176 -31.35 6.61 17.84
C ILE A 176 -31.29 6.40 19.34
N LEU A 177 -30.15 6.04 19.92
CA LEU A 177 -30.03 5.74 21.34
C LEU A 177 -30.42 6.94 22.22
N PRO A 178 -29.92 8.18 22.02
CA PRO A 178 -30.33 9.32 22.83
C PRO A 178 -31.81 9.68 22.70
N THR A 179 -32.35 9.62 21.46
CA THR A 179 -33.76 9.93 21.22
C THR A 179 -34.70 8.93 21.92
N LEU A 180 -34.34 7.64 21.88
CA LEU A 180 -35.08 6.59 22.54
C LEU A 180 -35.07 6.78 24.10
N PHE A 181 -33.92 7.17 24.66
CA PHE A 181 -33.81 7.51 26.08
C PHE A 181 -34.70 8.70 26.45
N ILE A 182 -34.73 9.76 25.67
CA ILE A 182 -35.58 10.94 25.92
C ILE A 182 -37.05 10.58 25.87
N VAL A 183 -37.47 9.76 24.91
CA VAL A 183 -38.87 9.35 24.74
C VAL A 183 -39.34 8.45 25.90
N ILE A 184 -38.47 7.54 26.37
CA ILE A 184 -38.85 6.61 27.46
C ILE A 184 -38.74 7.26 28.83
N LEU A 185 -37.69 8.03 29.11
CA LEU A 185 -37.44 8.64 30.40
C LEU A 185 -38.21 9.97 30.58
N GLY A 186 -38.60 10.65 29.51
CA GLY A 186 -39.32 11.89 29.54
C GLY A 186 -40.64 11.81 30.35
N PRO A 187 -41.56 10.89 30.02
CA PRO A 187 -42.82 10.72 30.78
C PRO A 187 -42.59 10.31 32.23
N ALA A 188 -41.58 9.45 32.48
CA ALA A 188 -41.23 9.01 33.84
C ALA A 188 -40.70 10.16 34.70
N ALA A 189 -39.86 11.02 34.13
CA ALA A 189 -39.36 12.21 34.83
C ALA A 189 -40.46 13.23 35.14
N CYS A 190 -41.39 13.44 34.20
CA CYS A 190 -42.56 14.31 34.45
C CYS A 190 -43.47 13.76 35.57
N SER A 191 -43.74 12.46 35.56
CA SER A 191 -44.61 11.85 36.61
C SER A 191 -43.98 11.88 38.01
N ILE A 192 -42.66 11.79 38.11
CA ILE A 192 -41.94 11.93 39.39
C ILE A 192 -41.94 13.40 39.86
N SER A 193 -41.80 14.36 38.95
CA SER A 193 -41.83 15.78 39.32
C SER A 193 -43.22 16.21 39.81
N ASP A 194 -44.30 15.69 39.19
CA ASP A 194 -45.68 15.96 39.61
C ASP A 194 -46.05 15.26 40.95
N ALA A 195 -45.40 14.18 41.29
CA ALA A 195 -45.61 13.47 42.57
C ALA A 195 -44.82 14.10 43.75
N MET A 196 -43.85 14.96 43.46
CA MET A 196 -43.04 15.67 44.47
C MET A 196 -43.53 17.09 44.77
N LEU A 197 -44.47 17.66 44.01
CA LEU A 197 -45.11 18.93 44.20
C LEU A 197 -46.48 18.75 44.88
#